data_44e2304ddc4a1b3e924d8edf16da8825
#
_entry.id   44e2304ddc4a1b3e924d8edf16da8825
#
_cell.length_a   1.000
_cell.length_b   1.000
_cell.length_c   1.000
_cell.angle_alpha   90.00
_cell.angle_beta   90.00
_cell.angle_gamma   90.00
#
_symmetry.space_group_name_H-M   'P 1'
#
loop_
_entity.id
_entity.type
_entity.pdbx_description
1 polymer ?
#
loop_
_entity_poly.entity_id
_entity_poly.type
_entity_poly.pdbx_seq_one_letter_code
_entity_poly.pdbx_strand_id
1 'polypeptide(L)'
;MENIAHIKNQRDALHRQLHHHAHLYYTLDAPEIPDAEYDRLFKELQALEAAHPELITPDSPTQRVLGAVLEGFAPVRHAVPMLSINTETDTEASGARNFDARVRKALGLASDAPPVEYVAELKFDGLAINLRYEYGVLVQAATRGDGETGEDVTQNIKTIGQIPLRLPEDAPHVLEVRGEVYM
;
A
#
# COMPACT_ATOMS: atom_id res chain seq x y z
N MET A 1 34.78 2.81 -13.06
CA MET A 1 33.83 1.68 -13.12
C MET A 1 33.48 1.32 -11.68
N GLU A 2 32.24 1.58 -11.27
CA GLU A 2 31.79 1.12 -9.97
C GLU A 2 31.89 -0.41 -9.88
N ASN A 3 32.29 -0.88 -8.72
CA ASN A 3 32.47 -2.32 -8.51
C ASN A 3 31.09 -2.98 -8.37
N ILE A 4 30.63 -3.67 -9.40
CA ILE A 4 29.32 -4.31 -9.45
C ILE A 4 29.09 -5.27 -8.27
N ALA A 5 30.17 -5.86 -7.73
CA ALA A 5 30.09 -6.68 -6.53
C ALA A 5 29.74 -5.86 -5.27
N HIS A 6 30.21 -4.63 -5.18
CA HIS A 6 29.87 -3.71 -4.09
C HIS A 6 28.39 -3.31 -4.17
N ILE A 7 27.90 -2.94 -5.35
CA ILE A 7 26.50 -2.57 -5.60
C ILE A 7 25.56 -3.72 -5.27
N LYS A 8 25.91 -4.95 -5.67
CA LYS A 8 25.15 -6.14 -5.34
C LYS A 8 25.08 -6.37 -3.82
N ASN A 9 26.18 -6.19 -3.09
CA ASN A 9 26.18 -6.31 -1.64
C ASN A 9 25.31 -5.25 -0.97
N GLN A 10 25.30 -4.02 -1.49
CA GLN A 10 24.43 -2.94 -1.00
C GLN A 10 22.96 -3.30 -1.23
N ARG A 11 22.57 -3.75 -2.44
CA ARG A 11 21.23 -4.23 -2.73
C ARG A 11 20.81 -5.33 -1.76
N ASP A 12 21.66 -6.35 -1.57
CA ASP A 12 21.36 -7.49 -0.68
C ASP A 12 21.18 -7.05 0.78
N ALA A 13 21.90 -6.01 1.20
CA ALA A 13 21.73 -5.42 2.54
C ALA A 13 20.39 -4.70 2.66
N LEU A 14 20.03 -3.88 1.67
CA LEU A 14 18.72 -3.18 1.62
C LEU A 14 17.55 -4.18 1.57
N HIS A 15 17.65 -5.24 0.76
CA HIS A 15 16.65 -6.31 0.72
C HIS A 15 16.42 -6.91 2.11
N ARG A 16 17.49 -7.30 2.81
CA ARG A 16 17.37 -7.90 4.15
C ARG A 16 16.72 -6.95 5.15
N GLN A 17 17.12 -5.68 5.15
CA GLN A 17 16.55 -4.67 6.06
C GLN A 17 15.06 -4.45 5.76
N LEU A 18 14.70 -4.22 4.50
CA LEU A 18 13.32 -3.96 4.11
C LEU A 18 12.41 -5.16 4.34
N HIS A 19 12.87 -6.39 4.04
CA HIS A 19 12.09 -7.59 4.35
C HIS A 19 11.90 -7.78 5.86
N HIS A 20 12.94 -7.54 6.66
CA HIS A 20 12.86 -7.63 8.12
C HIS A 20 11.85 -6.64 8.69
N HIS A 21 11.98 -5.35 8.36
CA HIS A 21 11.07 -4.33 8.89
C HIS A 21 9.65 -4.45 8.35
N ALA A 22 9.48 -4.90 7.11
CA ALA A 22 8.17 -5.23 6.57
C ALA A 22 7.50 -6.37 7.34
N HIS A 23 8.23 -7.43 7.65
CA HIS A 23 7.71 -8.54 8.45
C HIS A 23 7.28 -8.09 9.86
N LEU A 24 8.10 -7.27 10.51
CA LEU A 24 7.76 -6.70 11.82
C LEU A 24 6.50 -5.84 11.75
N TYR A 25 6.39 -4.98 10.75
CA TYR A 25 5.28 -4.06 10.60
C TYR A 25 3.98 -4.78 10.17
N TYR A 26 4.01 -5.53 9.04
CA TYR A 26 2.80 -6.07 8.44
C TYR A 26 2.37 -7.42 9.02
N THR A 27 3.27 -8.17 9.64
CA THR A 27 2.99 -9.54 10.11
C THR A 27 2.91 -9.61 11.63
N LEU A 28 3.79 -8.91 12.34
CA LEU A 28 3.89 -9.01 13.80
C LEU A 28 3.32 -7.80 14.56
N ASP A 29 2.89 -6.75 13.85
CA ASP A 29 2.42 -5.49 14.43
C ASP A 29 3.41 -4.92 15.49
N ALA A 30 4.70 -5.03 15.20
CA ALA A 30 5.80 -4.66 16.09
C ALA A 30 6.90 -3.86 15.37
N PRO A 31 6.60 -2.67 14.83
CA PRO A 31 7.57 -1.87 14.09
C PRO A 31 8.75 -1.44 14.96
N GLU A 32 9.98 -1.61 14.46
CA GLU A 32 11.22 -1.20 15.13
C GLU A 32 11.77 0.14 14.61
N ILE A 33 11.33 0.58 13.43
CA ILE A 33 11.73 1.86 12.83
C ILE A 33 10.49 2.69 12.46
N PRO A 34 10.60 4.03 12.44
CA PRO A 34 9.55 4.90 11.92
C PRO A 34 9.32 4.69 10.42
N ASP A 35 8.09 4.95 9.93
CA ASP A 35 7.72 4.87 8.52
C ASP A 35 8.66 5.68 7.61
N ALA A 36 9.06 6.88 8.05
CA ALA A 36 9.98 7.72 7.30
C ALA A 36 11.36 7.06 7.06
N GLU A 37 11.84 6.24 8.00
CA GLU A 37 13.10 5.51 7.84
C GLU A 37 12.91 4.31 6.89
N TYR A 38 11.78 3.61 6.99
CA TYR A 38 11.43 2.55 6.04
C TYR A 38 11.35 3.11 4.61
N ASP A 39 10.65 4.22 4.42
CA ASP A 39 10.52 4.91 3.13
C ASP A 39 11.88 5.35 2.57
N ARG A 40 12.79 5.80 3.44
CA ARG A 40 14.17 6.15 3.04
C ARG A 40 14.91 4.96 2.46
N LEU A 41 14.89 3.82 3.16
CA LEU A 41 15.51 2.56 2.72
C LEU A 41 14.89 2.07 1.41
N PHE A 42 13.57 2.16 1.29
CA PHE A 42 12.85 1.75 0.09
C PHE A 42 13.22 2.61 -1.13
N LYS A 43 13.30 3.93 -0.96
CA LYS A 43 13.74 4.86 -2.02
C LYS A 43 15.20 4.63 -2.41
N GLU A 44 16.05 4.30 -1.45
CA GLU A 44 17.46 3.96 -1.72
C GLU A 44 17.56 2.71 -2.60
N LEU A 45 16.77 1.67 -2.29
CA LEU A 45 16.69 0.47 -3.12
C LEU A 45 16.13 0.78 -4.52
N GLN A 46 15.04 1.56 -4.62
CA GLN A 46 14.49 1.97 -5.92
C GLN A 46 15.51 2.70 -6.80
N ALA A 47 16.28 3.62 -6.21
CA ALA A 47 17.30 4.37 -6.92
C ALA A 47 18.43 3.45 -7.42
N LEU A 48 18.85 2.49 -6.59
CA LEU A 48 19.85 1.50 -6.94
C LEU A 48 19.38 0.62 -8.10
N GLU A 49 18.15 0.10 -8.03
CA GLU A 49 17.55 -0.75 -9.07
C GLU A 49 17.27 0.02 -10.37
N ALA A 50 16.91 1.30 -10.28
CA ALA A 50 16.76 2.16 -11.46
C ALA A 50 18.10 2.40 -12.19
N ALA A 51 19.19 2.51 -11.43
CA ALA A 51 20.55 2.63 -11.99
C ALA A 51 21.10 1.29 -12.50
N HIS A 52 20.63 0.17 -11.96
CA HIS A 52 21.09 -1.20 -12.22
C HIS A 52 19.94 -2.18 -12.42
N PRO A 53 19.13 -2.07 -13.51
CA PRO A 53 17.96 -2.92 -13.75
C PRO A 53 18.30 -4.42 -13.79
N GLU A 54 19.53 -4.77 -14.14
CA GLU A 54 20.04 -6.15 -14.16
C GLU A 54 20.15 -6.79 -12.77
N LEU A 55 20.08 -5.98 -11.70
CA LEU A 55 20.11 -6.44 -10.31
C LEU A 55 18.72 -6.62 -9.71
N ILE A 56 17.65 -6.26 -10.41
CA ILE A 56 16.27 -6.50 -9.94
C ILE A 56 16.02 -8.00 -9.85
N THR A 57 15.51 -8.45 -8.71
CA THR A 57 15.12 -9.85 -8.52
C THR A 57 13.60 -9.96 -8.29
N PRO A 58 12.98 -11.12 -8.60
CA PRO A 58 11.54 -11.30 -8.42
C PRO A 58 11.06 -11.15 -6.96
N ASP A 59 11.96 -11.29 -6.01
CA ASP A 59 11.73 -11.14 -4.57
C ASP A 59 12.13 -9.76 -4.04
N SER A 60 12.51 -8.82 -4.91
CA SER A 60 12.81 -7.46 -4.47
C SER A 60 11.61 -6.83 -3.77
N PRO A 61 11.82 -6.15 -2.63
CA PRO A 61 10.78 -5.36 -1.98
C PRO A 61 10.08 -4.36 -2.90
N THR A 62 10.77 -3.84 -3.92
CA THR A 62 10.21 -2.90 -4.90
C THR A 62 9.22 -3.55 -5.87
N GLN A 63 9.24 -4.88 -6.00
CA GLN A 63 8.35 -5.67 -6.87
C GLN A 63 7.12 -6.21 -6.11
N ARG A 64 7.00 -5.91 -4.81
CA ARG A 64 5.93 -6.46 -3.95
C ARG A 64 5.13 -5.38 -3.24
N VAL A 65 3.82 -5.67 -3.07
CA VAL A 65 3.04 -5.16 -1.93
C VAL A 65 3.40 -6.04 -0.74
N LEU A 66 3.86 -5.45 0.36
CA LEU A 66 4.47 -6.16 1.48
C LEU A 66 3.43 -6.70 2.48
N GLY A 67 3.66 -7.89 2.97
CA GLY A 67 2.91 -8.57 4.03
C GLY A 67 2.58 -10.02 3.68
N ALA A 68 2.87 -10.93 4.60
CA ALA A 68 2.49 -12.35 4.52
C ALA A 68 1.24 -12.61 5.36
N VAL A 69 0.37 -13.53 4.91
CA VAL A 69 -0.80 -13.98 5.67
C VAL A 69 -0.34 -14.78 6.89
N LEU A 70 -0.84 -14.44 8.09
CA LEU A 70 -0.57 -15.18 9.32
C LEU A 70 -1.32 -16.52 9.34
N GLU A 71 -0.71 -17.53 9.94
CA GLU A 71 -1.40 -18.80 10.25
C GLU A 71 -2.46 -18.53 11.33
N GLY A 72 -3.74 -18.73 11.00
CA GLY A 72 -4.85 -18.53 11.93
C GLY A 72 -6.07 -17.89 11.29
N PHE A 73 -5.89 -17.18 10.19
CA PHE A 73 -6.97 -16.67 9.34
C PHE A 73 -6.93 -17.36 7.98
N ALA A 74 -8.09 -17.64 7.41
CA ALA A 74 -8.15 -18.20 6.07
C ALA A 74 -7.65 -17.18 5.04
N PRO A 75 -6.83 -17.59 4.07
CA PRO A 75 -6.38 -16.68 3.02
C PRO A 75 -7.51 -16.33 2.07
N VAL A 76 -7.60 -15.07 1.68
CA VAL A 76 -8.56 -14.54 0.71
C VAL A 76 -7.82 -13.88 -0.42
N ARG A 77 -8.01 -14.38 -1.64
CA ARG A 77 -7.49 -13.73 -2.84
C ARG A 77 -8.43 -12.60 -3.26
N HIS A 78 -7.88 -11.40 -3.42
CA HIS A 78 -8.65 -10.24 -3.90
C HIS A 78 -9.03 -10.41 -5.37
N ALA A 79 -10.29 -10.08 -5.71
CA ALA A 79 -10.74 -10.09 -7.11
C ALA A 79 -10.03 -9.00 -7.93
N VAL A 80 -9.74 -7.86 -7.28
CA VAL A 80 -8.90 -6.78 -7.81
C VAL A 80 -7.81 -6.51 -6.80
N PRO A 81 -6.52 -6.47 -7.17
CA PRO A 81 -5.44 -6.22 -6.23
C PRO A 81 -5.61 -4.93 -5.43
N MET A 82 -5.22 -4.95 -4.15
CA MET A 82 -5.20 -3.78 -3.28
C MET A 82 -3.85 -3.08 -3.42
N LEU A 83 -3.80 -2.08 -4.28
CA LEU A 83 -2.58 -1.34 -4.57
C LEU A 83 -2.24 -0.34 -3.46
N SER A 84 -0.95 0.00 -3.33
CA SER A 84 -0.49 1.11 -2.52
C SER A 84 -0.57 2.42 -3.30
N ILE A 85 -0.74 3.53 -2.58
CA ILE A 85 -0.66 4.89 -3.14
C ILE A 85 0.78 5.41 -3.06
N ASN A 86 1.14 6.32 -3.97
CA ASN A 86 2.41 7.02 -3.89
C ASN A 86 2.41 8.00 -2.71
N THR A 87 3.48 7.95 -1.92
CA THR A 87 3.68 8.84 -0.78
C THR A 87 4.63 9.97 -1.15
N GLU A 88 4.27 11.23 -0.79
CA GLU A 88 5.20 12.34 -0.75
C GLU A 88 5.78 12.44 0.67
N THR A 89 7.09 12.36 0.79
CA THR A 89 7.79 12.38 2.09
C THR A 89 8.32 13.75 2.47
N ASP A 90 8.30 14.73 1.55
CA ASP A 90 8.60 16.12 1.85
C ASP A 90 7.37 16.75 2.53
N THR A 91 7.48 17.04 3.82
CA THR A 91 6.42 17.61 4.65
C THR A 91 6.33 19.14 4.54
N GLU A 92 7.25 19.76 3.80
CA GLU A 92 7.26 21.20 3.58
C GLU A 92 6.37 21.61 2.40
N ALA A 93 6.22 22.91 2.17
CA ALA A 93 5.46 23.44 1.05
C ALA A 93 6.00 22.98 -0.33
N SER A 94 7.25 22.57 -0.40
CA SER A 94 7.86 21.95 -1.58
C SER A 94 7.21 20.61 -1.92
N GLY A 95 6.86 19.78 -0.93
CA GLY A 95 6.17 18.51 -1.15
C GLY A 95 4.81 18.69 -1.82
N ALA A 96 4.00 19.65 -1.37
CA ALA A 96 2.74 19.97 -2.01
C ALA A 96 2.93 20.45 -3.46
N ARG A 97 3.94 21.29 -3.71
CA ARG A 97 4.27 21.73 -5.08
C ARG A 97 4.75 20.58 -5.97
N ASN A 98 5.55 19.69 -5.44
CA ASN A 98 6.02 18.50 -6.15
C ASN A 98 4.86 17.57 -6.51
N PHE A 99 3.92 17.38 -5.57
CA PHE A 99 2.71 16.61 -5.83
C PHE A 99 1.89 17.24 -6.96
N ASP A 100 1.58 18.54 -6.90
CA ASP A 100 0.86 19.26 -7.96
C ASP A 100 1.56 19.13 -9.32
N ALA A 101 2.88 19.31 -9.34
CA ALA A 101 3.66 19.17 -10.58
C ALA A 101 3.55 17.77 -11.19
N ARG A 102 3.54 16.70 -10.37
CA ARG A 102 3.34 15.33 -10.84
C ARG A 102 1.94 15.12 -11.40
N VAL A 103 0.91 15.63 -10.71
CA VAL A 103 -0.49 15.55 -11.17
C VAL A 103 -0.65 16.28 -12.50
N ARG A 104 -0.19 17.54 -12.61
CA ARG A 104 -0.25 18.33 -13.84
C ARG A 104 0.46 17.62 -15.00
N LYS A 105 1.63 17.04 -14.76
CA LYS A 105 2.37 16.26 -15.75
C LYS A 105 1.58 15.01 -16.19
N ALA A 106 1.00 14.27 -15.25
CA ALA A 106 0.20 13.08 -15.56
C ALA A 106 -1.06 13.39 -16.36
N LEU A 107 -1.67 14.56 -16.13
CA LEU A 107 -2.83 15.07 -16.88
C LEU A 107 -2.43 15.75 -18.20
N GLY A 108 -1.16 15.90 -18.51
CA GLY A 108 -0.70 16.58 -19.74
C GLY A 108 -1.05 18.06 -19.78
N LEU A 109 -1.18 18.72 -18.62
CA LEU A 109 -1.57 20.12 -18.55
C LEU A 109 -0.42 21.05 -18.96
N ALA A 110 -0.75 22.10 -19.74
CA ALA A 110 0.19 23.16 -20.08
C ALA A 110 0.56 23.98 -18.83
N SER A 111 1.69 24.70 -18.88
CA SER A 111 2.18 25.49 -17.74
C SER A 111 1.25 26.61 -17.32
N ASP A 112 0.46 27.15 -18.27
CA ASP A 112 -0.51 28.22 -18.11
C ASP A 112 -1.94 27.70 -17.84
N ALA A 113 -2.14 26.37 -17.74
CA ALA A 113 -3.44 25.79 -17.43
C ALA A 113 -3.92 26.24 -16.03
N PRO A 114 -5.25 26.35 -15.84
CA PRO A 114 -5.83 26.67 -14.54
C PRO A 114 -5.29 25.79 -13.40
N PRO A 115 -5.34 26.25 -12.14
CA PRO A 115 -5.03 25.41 -10.99
C PRO A 115 -5.87 24.14 -10.96
N VAL A 116 -5.26 23.03 -10.54
CA VAL A 116 -5.98 21.79 -10.24
C VAL A 116 -6.65 21.94 -8.89
N GLU A 117 -7.92 21.56 -8.80
CA GLU A 117 -8.61 21.51 -7.52
C GLU A 117 -8.29 20.21 -6.77
N TYR A 118 -8.04 20.32 -5.48
CA TYR A 118 -7.72 19.19 -4.60
C TYR A 118 -8.66 19.14 -3.41
N VAL A 119 -8.94 17.92 -2.96
CA VAL A 119 -9.51 17.65 -1.65
C VAL A 119 -8.39 17.14 -0.75
N ALA A 120 -8.26 17.71 0.45
CA ALA A 120 -7.32 17.28 1.45
C ALA A 120 -8.06 16.51 2.55
N GLU A 121 -7.63 15.29 2.81
CA GLU A 121 -8.19 14.41 3.82
C GLU A 121 -7.07 13.89 4.74
N LEU A 122 -7.43 13.51 5.97
CA LEU A 122 -6.51 12.83 6.87
C LEU A 122 -6.23 11.44 6.33
N LYS A 123 -4.95 11.05 6.30
CA LYS A 123 -4.57 9.66 6.08
C LYS A 123 -4.54 8.97 7.43
N PHE A 124 -5.63 8.28 7.75
CA PHE A 124 -5.70 7.47 8.96
C PHE A 124 -4.72 6.30 8.87
N ASP A 125 -4.13 5.96 10.00
CA ASP A 125 -3.26 4.80 10.16
C ASP A 125 -4.01 3.69 10.89
N GLY A 126 -4.15 2.54 10.26
CA GLY A 126 -4.93 1.44 10.76
C GLY A 126 -4.75 0.19 9.91
N LEU A 127 -5.81 -0.58 9.76
CA LEU A 127 -5.82 -1.81 8.99
C LEU A 127 -6.62 -1.63 7.70
N ALA A 128 -5.94 -1.70 6.56
CA ALA A 128 -6.59 -1.62 5.25
C ALA A 128 -7.45 -2.87 5.00
N ILE A 129 -8.72 -2.65 4.69
CA ILE A 129 -9.74 -3.69 4.55
C ILE A 129 -10.43 -3.57 3.20
N ASN A 130 -10.70 -4.71 2.56
CA ASN A 130 -11.64 -4.85 1.46
C ASN A 130 -12.92 -5.52 1.95
N LEU A 131 -14.05 -4.84 1.77
CA LEU A 131 -15.39 -5.36 2.06
C LEU A 131 -16.04 -5.77 0.74
N ARG A 132 -16.50 -7.01 0.64
CA ARG A 132 -17.22 -7.52 -0.53
C ARG A 132 -18.66 -7.76 -0.19
N TYR A 133 -19.55 -7.12 -0.94
CA TYR A 133 -20.98 -7.31 -0.89
C TYR A 133 -21.44 -8.03 -2.16
N GLU A 134 -22.33 -8.99 -1.99
CA GLU A 134 -23.03 -9.66 -3.09
C GLU A 134 -24.54 -9.56 -2.86
N TYR A 135 -25.27 -9.06 -3.84
CA TYR A 135 -26.70 -8.79 -3.75
C TYR A 135 -27.05 -7.99 -2.48
N GLY A 136 -26.24 -7.01 -2.17
CA GLY A 136 -26.38 -6.13 -1.01
C GLY A 136 -25.98 -6.76 0.33
N VAL A 137 -25.56 -8.03 0.40
CA VAL A 137 -25.16 -8.69 1.65
C VAL A 137 -23.63 -8.71 1.78
N LEU A 138 -23.09 -8.34 2.96
CA LEU A 138 -21.68 -8.49 3.28
C LEU A 138 -21.32 -9.98 3.34
N VAL A 139 -20.60 -10.46 2.34
CA VAL A 139 -20.21 -11.87 2.22
C VAL A 139 -18.77 -12.12 2.67
N GLN A 140 -17.90 -11.10 2.55
CA GLN A 140 -16.48 -11.24 2.87
C GLN A 140 -15.87 -9.91 3.28
N ALA A 141 -14.95 -9.96 4.24
CA ALA A 141 -14.03 -8.87 4.56
C ALA A 141 -12.63 -9.44 4.66
N ALA A 142 -11.67 -8.80 4.00
CA ALA A 142 -10.28 -9.25 3.98
C ALA A 142 -9.30 -8.11 4.22
N THR A 143 -8.21 -8.40 4.94
CA THR A 143 -7.09 -7.47 5.06
C THR A 143 -6.39 -7.30 3.72
N ARG A 144 -5.60 -6.24 3.55
CA ARG A 144 -4.82 -6.04 2.32
C ARG A 144 -3.83 -7.19 2.08
N GLY A 145 -3.15 -7.66 3.14
CA GLY A 145 -2.06 -8.63 3.02
C GLY A 145 -0.95 -8.12 2.10
N ASP A 146 -0.52 -8.94 1.17
CA ASP A 146 0.48 -8.59 0.14
C ASP A 146 -0.13 -7.80 -1.05
N GLY A 147 -1.41 -7.50 -1.00
CA GLY A 147 -2.17 -6.81 -2.05
C GLY A 147 -2.88 -7.76 -3.02
N GLU A 148 -2.46 -8.99 -3.17
CA GLU A 148 -3.16 -10.04 -3.92
C GLU A 148 -3.93 -10.98 -3.00
N THR A 149 -3.35 -11.30 -1.84
CA THR A 149 -3.94 -12.21 -0.85
C THR A 149 -3.89 -11.57 0.53
N GLY A 150 -5.03 -11.46 1.18
CA GLY A 150 -5.19 -11.01 2.55
C GLY A 150 -5.71 -12.12 3.45
N GLU A 151 -6.12 -11.74 4.65
CA GLU A 151 -6.70 -12.61 5.66
C GLU A 151 -8.21 -12.39 5.76
N ASP A 152 -8.98 -13.46 5.88
CA ASP A 152 -10.42 -13.37 6.12
C ASP A 152 -10.68 -12.86 7.55
N VAL A 153 -11.20 -11.65 7.65
CA VAL A 153 -11.59 -11.00 8.89
C VAL A 153 -13.08 -10.70 8.94
N THR A 154 -13.87 -11.42 8.16
CA THR A 154 -15.32 -11.19 8.01
C THR A 154 -16.04 -11.20 9.36
N GLN A 155 -15.71 -12.14 10.25
CA GLN A 155 -16.36 -12.23 11.56
C GLN A 155 -15.98 -11.04 12.47
N ASN A 156 -14.73 -10.59 12.40
CA ASN A 156 -14.27 -9.42 13.16
C ASN A 156 -14.97 -8.15 12.66
N ILE A 157 -15.05 -7.96 11.35
CA ILE A 157 -15.72 -6.81 10.73
C ILE A 157 -17.21 -6.75 11.07
N LYS A 158 -17.89 -7.88 11.15
CA LYS A 158 -19.32 -7.93 11.56
C LYS A 158 -19.58 -7.41 12.97
N THR A 159 -18.56 -7.28 13.82
CA THR A 159 -18.69 -6.67 15.15
C THR A 159 -18.69 -5.14 15.12
N ILE A 160 -18.31 -4.53 14.01
CA ILE A 160 -18.26 -3.06 13.86
C ILE A 160 -19.64 -2.55 13.45
N GLY A 161 -20.35 -1.93 14.39
CA GLY A 161 -21.73 -1.49 14.18
C GLY A 161 -21.95 -0.47 13.06
N GLN A 162 -20.91 0.29 12.67
CA GLN A 162 -20.95 1.26 11.58
C GLN A 162 -20.88 0.61 10.20
N ILE A 163 -20.42 -0.64 10.09
CA ILE A 163 -20.36 -1.36 8.82
C ILE A 163 -21.69 -2.05 8.55
N PRO A 164 -22.43 -1.67 7.49
CA PRO A 164 -23.71 -2.28 7.21
C PRO A 164 -23.53 -3.74 6.77
N LEU A 165 -24.28 -4.67 7.39
CA LEU A 165 -24.30 -6.06 6.96
C LEU A 165 -25.15 -6.25 5.69
N ARG A 166 -26.01 -5.25 5.37
CA ARG A 166 -26.83 -5.19 4.17
C ARG A 166 -26.88 -3.76 3.63
N LEU A 167 -26.65 -3.64 2.33
CA LEU A 167 -26.79 -2.39 1.58
C LEU A 167 -28.23 -2.19 1.11
N PRO A 168 -28.63 -0.96 0.72
CA PRO A 168 -29.91 -0.66 0.08
C PRO A 168 -30.16 -1.51 -1.19
N GLU A 169 -31.45 -1.62 -1.58
CA GLU A 169 -31.87 -2.49 -2.70
C GLU A 169 -31.34 -2.05 -4.07
N ASP A 170 -30.97 -0.78 -4.22
CA ASP A 170 -30.38 -0.20 -5.43
C ASP A 170 -28.85 -0.40 -5.53
N ALA A 171 -28.25 -1.08 -4.57
CA ALA A 171 -26.82 -1.38 -4.62
C ALA A 171 -26.49 -2.33 -5.79
N PRO A 172 -25.29 -2.22 -6.39
CA PRO A 172 -24.83 -3.16 -7.42
C PRO A 172 -24.85 -4.61 -6.95
N HIS A 173 -25.06 -5.56 -7.88
CA HIS A 173 -25.07 -6.99 -7.54
C HIS A 173 -23.77 -7.44 -6.87
N VAL A 174 -22.62 -6.87 -7.26
CA VAL A 174 -21.32 -7.04 -6.59
C VAL A 174 -20.75 -5.67 -6.34
N LEU A 175 -20.38 -5.39 -5.10
CA LEU A 175 -19.71 -4.16 -4.70
C LEU A 175 -18.51 -4.51 -3.81
N GLU A 176 -17.34 -3.99 -4.13
CA GLU A 176 -16.19 -3.98 -3.25
C GLU A 176 -15.93 -2.56 -2.74
N VAL A 177 -15.83 -2.44 -1.42
CA VAL A 177 -15.52 -1.17 -0.73
C VAL A 177 -14.21 -1.34 0.01
N ARG A 178 -13.30 -0.41 -0.22
CA ARG A 178 -12.00 -0.39 0.46
C ARG A 178 -11.95 0.75 1.44
N GLY A 179 -11.42 0.49 2.61
CA GLY A 179 -11.33 1.46 3.68
C GLY A 179 -10.25 1.11 4.68
N GLU A 180 -10.16 1.92 5.70
CA GLU A 180 -9.23 1.78 6.81
C GLU A 180 -10.01 1.58 8.09
N VAL A 181 -9.68 0.53 8.86
CA VAL A 181 -10.18 0.34 10.22
C VAL A 181 -9.12 0.85 11.19
N TYR A 182 -9.48 1.84 12.00
CA TYR A 182 -8.58 2.48 12.96
C TYR A 182 -9.30 2.70 14.30
N MET A 183 -8.53 2.90 15.36
CA MET A 183 -9.01 3.23 16.72
C MET A 183 -8.60 4.64 17.12
#